data_f28f167677cc15e7bbbfda4378b219f7
#
_entry.id   f28f167677cc15e7bbbfda4378b219f7
#
_cell.length_a   1.000
_cell.length_b   1.000
_cell.length_c   1.000
_cell.angle_alpha   90.00
_cell.angle_beta   90.00
_cell.angle_gamma   90.00
#
_symmetry.space_group_name_H-M   'P 1'
#
loop_
_entity.id
_entity.type
_entity.pdbx_description
1 polymer ?
#
loop_
_entity_poly.entity_id
_entity_poly.type
_entity_poly.pdbx_seq_one_letter_code
_entity_poly.pdbx_strand_id
1 'polypeptide(L)'
;TVRLMADGSGDEGLIDAFHSGRDFHNEMAAKVFHVEPSAVTGEMRARIKAMNYGLAYGLSAYGLSNQLDIPVPEAKKLMEEYFARVGGVQRYLAGLVDEARAKGYTETMLGRRRYLPDLQSSNRQRREMAQRAALNAPIQGSAADVIKLAMLAVDAALASSKLRSRVLLQVHDELVLEIADEERDEVAQLVADAMGAAADLKVPLAVSIGVGDNWHSAAH
;
A
#
# COMPACT_ATOMS: atom_id res chain seq x y z
N THR A 1 0.95 0.40 0.29
CA THR A 1 -0.25 0.32 -0.59
C THR A 1 -1.54 0.62 0.18
N VAL A 2 -1.88 -0.11 1.27
CA VAL A 2 -3.16 0.10 2.01
C VAL A 2 -3.21 1.47 2.69
N ARG A 3 -2.08 2.00 3.18
CA ARG A 3 -2.01 3.37 3.72
C ARG A 3 -2.36 4.43 2.68
N LEU A 4 -1.92 4.27 1.44
CA LEU A 4 -2.29 5.19 0.35
C LEU A 4 -3.76 5.08 -0.05
N MET A 5 -4.37 3.88 0.07
CA MET A 5 -5.82 3.74 -0.08
C MET A 5 -6.58 4.42 1.06
N ALA A 6 -6.10 4.32 2.29
CA ALA A 6 -6.69 5.00 3.44
C ALA A 6 -6.62 6.53 3.28
N ASP A 7 -5.46 7.04 2.87
CA ASP A 7 -5.25 8.46 2.61
C ASP A 7 -6.14 8.97 1.48
N GLY A 8 -6.10 8.32 0.32
CA GLY A 8 -6.85 8.72 -0.88
C GLY A 8 -8.37 8.58 -0.72
N SER A 9 -8.85 7.53 -0.03
CA SER A 9 -10.27 7.33 0.22
C SER A 9 -10.85 8.23 1.31
N GLY A 10 -10.00 8.71 2.24
CA GLY A 10 -10.46 9.42 3.43
C GLY A 10 -11.37 8.55 4.32
N ASP A 11 -11.31 7.23 4.22
CA ASP A 11 -12.12 6.33 5.02
C ASP A 11 -11.69 6.38 6.49
N GLU A 12 -12.54 6.96 7.34
CA GLU A 12 -12.24 7.18 8.76
C GLU A 12 -11.92 5.87 9.49
N GLY A 13 -12.62 4.79 9.16
CA GLY A 13 -12.40 3.48 9.77
C GLY A 13 -11.01 2.92 9.49
N LEU A 14 -10.48 3.16 8.27
CA LEU A 14 -9.11 2.81 7.90
C LEU A 14 -8.08 3.73 8.58
N ILE A 15 -8.33 5.03 8.57
CA ILE A 15 -7.44 6.03 9.16
C ILE A 15 -7.29 5.74 10.66
N ASP A 16 -8.38 5.55 11.38
CA ASP A 16 -8.39 5.25 12.82
C ASP A 16 -7.66 3.95 13.13
N ALA A 17 -7.84 2.92 12.30
CA ALA A 17 -7.15 1.65 12.47
C ALA A 17 -5.62 1.81 12.37
N PHE A 18 -5.12 2.67 11.48
CA PHE A 18 -3.68 2.96 11.38
C PHE A 18 -3.16 3.83 12.54
N HIS A 19 -3.95 4.77 13.05
CA HIS A 19 -3.55 5.58 14.18
C HIS A 19 -3.57 4.81 15.51
N SER A 20 -4.40 3.77 15.62
CA SER A 20 -4.49 2.95 16.86
C SER A 20 -3.21 2.16 17.17
N GLY A 21 -2.27 2.04 16.23
CA GLY A 21 -1.06 1.24 16.34
C GLY A 21 -1.29 -0.27 16.40
N ARG A 22 -2.55 -0.72 16.25
CA ARG A 22 -2.91 -2.14 16.26
C ARG A 22 -2.72 -2.77 14.88
N ASP A 23 -2.63 -4.10 14.80
CA ASP A 23 -2.54 -4.82 13.53
C ASP A 23 -3.83 -4.59 12.72
N PHE A 24 -3.73 -3.74 11.70
CA PHE A 24 -4.84 -3.39 10.83
C PHE A 24 -5.54 -4.62 10.21
N HIS A 25 -4.76 -5.63 9.77
CA HIS A 25 -5.36 -6.83 9.17
C HIS A 25 -6.12 -7.66 10.20
N ASN A 26 -5.64 -7.70 11.44
CA ASN A 26 -6.32 -8.38 12.52
C ASN A 26 -7.62 -7.68 12.91
N GLU A 27 -7.58 -6.36 13.08
CA GLU A 27 -8.76 -5.54 13.37
C GLU A 27 -9.84 -5.65 12.28
N MET A 28 -9.41 -5.59 11.02
CA MET A 28 -10.32 -5.74 9.88
C MET A 28 -10.90 -7.15 9.81
N ALA A 29 -10.09 -8.19 10.06
CA ALA A 29 -10.56 -9.57 10.10
C ALA A 29 -11.60 -9.77 11.20
N ALA A 30 -11.37 -9.26 12.41
CA ALA A 30 -12.34 -9.30 13.50
C ALA A 30 -13.69 -8.71 13.09
N LYS A 31 -13.67 -7.55 12.42
CA LYS A 31 -14.88 -6.85 11.96
C LYS A 31 -15.59 -7.59 10.82
N VAL A 32 -14.87 -8.14 9.85
CA VAL A 32 -15.45 -8.82 8.66
C VAL A 32 -15.99 -10.20 9.04
N PHE A 33 -15.30 -10.94 9.89
CA PHE A 33 -15.72 -12.28 10.33
C PHE A 33 -16.59 -12.26 11.59
N HIS A 34 -16.88 -11.08 12.17
CA HIS A 34 -17.71 -10.92 13.36
C HIS A 34 -17.21 -11.71 14.57
N VAL A 35 -15.91 -11.66 14.80
CA VAL A 35 -15.24 -12.32 15.94
C VAL A 35 -14.48 -11.27 16.78
N GLU A 36 -14.17 -11.64 18.02
CA GLU A 36 -13.26 -10.82 18.83
C GLU A 36 -11.84 -10.79 18.23
N PRO A 37 -11.07 -9.69 18.36
CA PRO A 37 -9.72 -9.61 17.80
C PRO A 37 -8.78 -10.73 18.25
N SER A 38 -8.97 -11.24 19.47
CA SER A 38 -8.22 -12.38 20.02
C SER A 38 -8.60 -13.74 19.41
N ALA A 39 -9.76 -13.83 18.76
CA ALA A 39 -10.26 -15.04 18.10
C ALA A 39 -9.96 -15.07 16.60
N VAL A 40 -9.29 -14.04 16.06
CA VAL A 40 -8.88 -14.00 14.66
C VAL A 40 -7.82 -15.04 14.38
N THR A 41 -8.13 -15.95 13.46
CA THR A 41 -7.18 -17.00 13.04
C THR A 41 -6.19 -16.45 12.00
N GLY A 42 -5.04 -17.12 11.84
CA GLY A 42 -4.06 -16.79 10.79
C GLY A 42 -4.68 -16.83 9.39
N GLU A 43 -5.63 -17.74 9.14
CA GLU A 43 -6.35 -17.84 7.88
C GLU A 43 -7.26 -16.62 7.64
N MET A 44 -8.06 -16.22 8.62
CA MET A 44 -8.90 -15.01 8.53
C MET A 44 -8.06 -13.77 8.22
N ARG A 45 -6.94 -13.62 8.92
CA ARG A 45 -6.00 -12.51 8.68
C ARG A 45 -5.39 -12.57 7.29
N ALA A 46 -5.01 -13.76 6.79
CA ALA A 46 -4.48 -13.94 5.44
C ALA A 46 -5.53 -13.61 4.36
N ARG A 47 -6.79 -14.00 4.55
CA ARG A 47 -7.90 -13.66 3.65
C ARG A 47 -8.10 -12.13 3.53
N ILE A 48 -8.06 -11.41 4.66
CA ILE A 48 -8.14 -9.93 4.65
C ILE A 48 -6.91 -9.30 4.00
N LYS A 49 -5.72 -9.81 4.28
CA LYS A 49 -4.48 -9.36 3.63
C LYS A 49 -4.56 -9.51 2.11
N ALA A 50 -5.00 -10.69 1.63
CA ALA A 50 -5.20 -10.95 0.21
C ALA A 50 -6.22 -9.99 -0.42
N MET A 51 -7.33 -9.70 0.29
CA MET A 51 -8.33 -8.75 -0.17
C MET A 51 -7.78 -7.33 -0.25
N ASN A 52 -7.12 -6.83 0.79
CA ASN A 52 -6.54 -5.49 0.83
C ASN A 52 -5.57 -5.23 -0.34
N TYR A 53 -4.72 -6.20 -0.63
CA TYR A 53 -3.83 -6.11 -1.79
C TYR A 53 -4.60 -6.26 -3.10
N GLY A 54 -5.48 -7.25 -3.19
CA GLY A 54 -6.24 -7.54 -4.39
C GLY A 54 -7.10 -6.37 -4.85
N LEU A 55 -7.74 -5.65 -3.94
CA LEU A 55 -8.57 -4.48 -4.27
C LEU A 55 -7.75 -3.36 -4.92
N ALA A 56 -6.54 -3.11 -4.44
CA ALA A 56 -5.64 -2.14 -5.06
C ALA A 56 -5.25 -2.52 -6.50
N TYR A 57 -5.36 -3.81 -6.85
CA TYR A 57 -5.08 -4.34 -8.19
C TYR A 57 -6.34 -4.58 -9.02
N GLY A 58 -7.51 -4.16 -8.54
CA GLY A 58 -8.78 -4.36 -9.24
C GLY A 58 -9.23 -5.83 -9.25
N LEU A 59 -8.98 -6.55 -8.16
CA LEU A 59 -9.35 -7.95 -8.01
C LEU A 59 -10.88 -8.13 -8.08
N SER A 60 -11.33 -9.01 -8.95
CA SER A 60 -12.74 -9.44 -9.03
C SER A 60 -13.04 -10.55 -8.03
N ALA A 61 -14.32 -10.83 -7.77
CA ALA A 61 -14.73 -11.97 -6.95
C ALA A 61 -14.20 -13.31 -7.50
N TYR A 62 -14.10 -13.44 -8.82
CA TYR A 62 -13.47 -14.60 -9.46
C TYR A 62 -11.96 -14.68 -9.17
N GLY A 63 -11.25 -13.55 -9.26
CA GLY A 63 -9.83 -13.50 -8.93
C GLY A 63 -9.57 -13.82 -7.46
N LEU A 64 -10.40 -13.29 -6.55
CA LEU A 64 -10.33 -13.57 -5.11
C LEU A 64 -10.64 -15.05 -4.81
N SER A 65 -11.63 -15.63 -5.47
CA SER A 65 -11.98 -17.05 -5.39
C SER A 65 -10.78 -17.95 -5.71
N ASN A 66 -10.08 -17.67 -6.80
CA ASN A 66 -8.88 -18.42 -7.19
C ASN A 66 -7.70 -18.22 -6.22
N GLN A 67 -7.53 -17.00 -5.71
CA GLN A 67 -6.42 -16.68 -4.79
C GLN A 67 -6.59 -17.33 -3.42
N LEU A 68 -7.84 -17.46 -2.95
CA LEU A 68 -8.17 -18.01 -1.64
C LEU A 68 -8.60 -19.48 -1.67
N ASP A 69 -8.71 -20.06 -2.86
CA ASP A 69 -9.24 -21.42 -3.09
C ASP A 69 -10.62 -21.63 -2.45
N ILE A 70 -11.53 -20.66 -2.68
CA ILE A 70 -12.91 -20.68 -2.19
C ILE A 70 -13.90 -20.52 -3.35
N PRO A 71 -15.17 -20.93 -3.20
CA PRO A 71 -16.21 -20.72 -4.22
C PRO A 71 -16.44 -19.24 -4.53
N VAL A 72 -16.73 -18.89 -5.81
CA VAL A 72 -17.00 -17.51 -6.23
C VAL A 72 -18.11 -16.82 -5.41
N PRO A 73 -19.23 -17.51 -5.04
CA PRO A 73 -20.25 -16.89 -4.18
C PRO A 73 -19.72 -16.51 -2.79
N GLU A 74 -18.82 -17.32 -2.22
CA GLU A 74 -18.18 -17.04 -0.93
C GLU A 74 -17.24 -15.84 -1.05
N ALA A 75 -16.42 -15.80 -2.09
CA ALA A 75 -15.54 -14.68 -2.38
C ALA A 75 -16.34 -13.37 -2.56
N LYS A 76 -17.48 -13.42 -3.26
CA LYS A 76 -18.36 -12.28 -3.44
C LYS A 76 -18.94 -11.79 -2.10
N LYS A 77 -19.43 -12.71 -1.26
CA LYS A 77 -19.93 -12.38 0.08
C LYS A 77 -18.86 -11.74 0.94
N LEU A 78 -17.64 -12.28 0.92
CA LEU A 78 -16.50 -11.74 1.65
C LEU A 78 -16.16 -10.29 1.20
N MET A 79 -16.22 -10.02 -0.10
CA MET A 79 -16.04 -8.66 -0.62
C MET A 79 -17.16 -7.72 -0.18
N GLU A 80 -18.41 -8.16 -0.19
CA GLU A 80 -19.56 -7.37 0.27
C GLU A 80 -19.43 -7.02 1.76
N GLU A 81 -19.09 -7.98 2.61
CA GLU A 81 -18.84 -7.77 4.05
C GLU A 81 -17.68 -6.80 4.29
N TYR A 82 -16.61 -6.93 3.51
CA TYR A 82 -15.48 -6.01 3.59
C TYR A 82 -15.89 -4.58 3.22
N PHE A 83 -16.55 -4.38 2.09
CA PHE A 83 -16.98 -3.05 1.65
C PHE A 83 -18.07 -2.45 2.52
N ALA A 84 -18.87 -3.25 3.21
CA ALA A 84 -19.78 -2.76 4.23
C ALA A 84 -19.05 -2.08 5.41
N ARG A 85 -17.78 -2.44 5.64
CA ARG A 85 -16.94 -1.86 6.72
C ARG A 85 -16.08 -0.67 6.24
N VAL A 86 -15.69 -0.66 4.97
CA VAL A 86 -14.81 0.35 4.36
C VAL A 86 -15.43 0.90 3.07
N GLY A 87 -16.64 1.40 3.18
CA GLY A 87 -17.39 1.96 2.03
C GLY A 87 -16.71 3.14 1.35
N GLY A 88 -15.88 3.89 2.07
CA GLY A 88 -15.05 4.96 1.52
C GLY A 88 -14.07 4.44 0.46
N VAL A 89 -13.44 3.29 0.71
CA VAL A 89 -12.53 2.65 -0.24
C VAL A 89 -13.26 2.27 -1.52
N GLN A 90 -14.45 1.67 -1.41
CA GLN A 90 -15.23 1.28 -2.59
C GLN A 90 -15.55 2.48 -3.47
N ARG A 91 -16.03 3.57 -2.87
CA ARG A 91 -16.33 4.82 -3.60
C ARG A 91 -15.10 5.43 -4.24
N TYR A 92 -13.98 5.45 -3.52
CA TYR A 92 -12.70 5.94 -4.02
C TYR A 92 -12.25 5.15 -5.26
N LEU A 93 -12.22 3.82 -5.18
CA LEU A 93 -11.80 2.97 -6.28
C LEU A 93 -12.72 3.12 -7.51
N ALA A 94 -14.03 3.19 -7.31
CA ALA A 94 -14.98 3.46 -8.41
C ALA A 94 -14.73 4.84 -9.04
N GLY A 95 -14.53 5.86 -8.20
CA GLY A 95 -14.22 7.23 -8.62
C GLY A 95 -12.96 7.34 -9.48
N LEU A 96 -11.90 6.60 -9.15
CA LEU A 96 -10.66 6.58 -9.94
C LEU A 96 -10.90 6.14 -11.40
N VAL A 97 -11.75 5.13 -11.60
CA VAL A 97 -12.07 4.63 -12.94
C VAL A 97 -12.90 5.65 -13.71
N ASP A 98 -13.92 6.24 -13.07
CA ASP A 98 -14.80 7.21 -13.71
C ASP A 98 -14.06 8.50 -14.06
N GLU A 99 -13.20 8.97 -13.16
CA GLU A 99 -12.33 10.12 -13.42
C GLU A 99 -11.33 9.85 -14.56
N ALA A 100 -10.71 8.67 -14.57
CA ALA A 100 -9.82 8.27 -15.65
C ALA A 100 -10.52 8.17 -17.01
N ARG A 101 -11.77 7.73 -17.05
CA ARG A 101 -12.58 7.73 -18.27
C ARG A 101 -12.88 9.14 -18.77
N ALA A 102 -13.18 10.06 -17.86
CA ALA A 102 -13.48 11.44 -18.21
C ALA A 102 -12.24 12.21 -18.68
N LYS A 103 -11.10 12.02 -18.02
CA LYS A 103 -9.84 12.74 -18.31
C LYS A 103 -8.96 12.07 -19.37
N GLY A 104 -9.11 10.77 -19.60
CA GLY A 104 -8.24 9.97 -20.47
C GLY A 104 -6.92 9.55 -19.80
N TYR A 105 -6.74 9.88 -18.54
CA TYR A 105 -5.54 9.51 -17.75
C TYR A 105 -5.90 9.40 -16.27
N THR A 106 -4.97 8.83 -15.51
CA THR A 106 -4.99 8.84 -14.05
C THR A 106 -3.70 9.48 -13.51
N GLU A 107 -3.74 9.97 -12.28
CA GLU A 107 -2.62 10.68 -11.67
C GLU A 107 -2.21 10.07 -10.32
N THR A 108 -0.92 10.16 -9.98
CA THR A 108 -0.43 9.91 -8.63
C THR A 108 -0.73 11.10 -7.72
N MET A 109 -0.52 10.95 -6.40
CA MET A 109 -0.65 12.04 -5.43
C MET A 109 0.26 13.24 -5.73
N LEU A 110 1.36 13.06 -6.46
CA LEU A 110 2.27 14.12 -6.88
C LEU A 110 2.02 14.59 -8.33
N GLY A 111 0.88 14.21 -8.94
CA GLY A 111 0.46 14.70 -10.26
C GLY A 111 1.14 14.00 -11.45
N ARG A 112 1.84 12.89 -11.24
CA ARG A 112 2.41 12.11 -12.34
C ARG A 112 1.32 11.34 -13.07
N ARG A 113 1.20 11.54 -14.39
CA ARG A 113 0.10 11.05 -15.22
C ARG A 113 0.42 9.73 -15.90
N ARG A 114 -0.61 8.88 -15.99
CA ARG A 114 -0.64 7.71 -16.86
C ARG A 114 -1.84 7.79 -17.78
N TYR A 115 -1.59 7.93 -19.07
CA TYR A 115 -2.63 7.98 -20.11
C TYR A 115 -3.20 6.57 -20.38
N LEU A 116 -4.53 6.49 -20.55
CA LEU A 116 -5.28 5.23 -20.65
C LEU A 116 -6.30 5.28 -21.80
N PRO A 117 -5.83 5.39 -23.07
CA PRO A 117 -6.72 5.51 -24.24
C PRO A 117 -7.66 4.30 -24.37
N ASP A 118 -7.24 3.12 -23.96
CA ASP A 118 -8.02 1.89 -24.04
C ASP A 118 -9.25 1.84 -23.10
N LEU A 119 -9.43 2.81 -22.18
CA LEU A 119 -10.66 2.93 -21.38
C LEU A 119 -11.91 3.12 -22.23
N GLN A 120 -11.77 3.67 -23.46
CA GLN A 120 -12.85 3.87 -24.44
C GLN A 120 -12.85 2.82 -25.55
N SER A 121 -12.00 1.79 -25.46
CA SER A 121 -11.90 0.74 -26.48
C SER A 121 -13.22 -0.03 -26.64
N SER A 122 -13.61 -0.32 -27.89
CA SER A 122 -14.71 -1.23 -28.18
C SER A 122 -14.38 -2.68 -27.79
N ASN A 123 -13.09 -3.04 -27.76
CA ASN A 123 -12.64 -4.34 -27.29
C ASN A 123 -12.77 -4.44 -25.76
N ARG A 124 -13.63 -5.35 -25.30
CA ARG A 124 -13.90 -5.56 -23.88
C ARG A 124 -12.64 -5.89 -23.06
N GLN A 125 -11.79 -6.76 -23.58
CA GLN A 125 -10.58 -7.19 -22.86
C GLN A 125 -9.60 -6.01 -22.66
N ARG A 126 -9.38 -5.18 -23.68
CA ARG A 126 -8.55 -3.98 -23.58
C ARG A 126 -9.13 -2.99 -22.58
N ARG A 127 -10.44 -2.77 -22.63
CA ARG A 127 -11.12 -1.89 -21.70
C ARG A 127 -11.01 -2.36 -20.25
N GLU A 128 -11.18 -3.65 -19.97
CA GLU A 128 -11.02 -4.22 -18.62
C GLU A 128 -9.56 -4.12 -18.13
N MET A 129 -8.58 -4.30 -19.00
CA MET A 129 -7.17 -4.07 -18.66
C MET A 129 -6.89 -2.62 -18.32
N ALA A 130 -7.41 -1.68 -19.09
CA ALA A 130 -7.27 -0.25 -18.84
C ALA A 130 -7.96 0.18 -17.51
N GLN A 131 -9.10 -0.41 -17.18
CA GLN A 131 -9.78 -0.18 -15.89
C GLN A 131 -8.92 -0.64 -14.71
N ARG A 132 -8.32 -1.83 -14.78
CA ARG A 132 -7.38 -2.29 -13.74
C ARG A 132 -6.15 -1.38 -13.64
N ALA A 133 -5.65 -0.90 -14.77
CA ALA A 133 -4.55 0.05 -14.78
C ALA A 133 -4.93 1.41 -14.17
N ALA A 134 -6.19 1.88 -14.36
CA ALA A 134 -6.72 3.10 -13.77
C ALA A 134 -6.82 3.01 -12.25
N LEU A 135 -7.16 1.85 -11.70
CA LEU A 135 -7.19 1.60 -10.26
C LEU A 135 -5.78 1.53 -9.66
N ASN A 136 -4.91 0.81 -10.33
CA ASN A 136 -3.60 0.44 -9.79
C ASN A 136 -2.57 1.58 -9.89
N ALA A 137 -2.56 2.32 -11.00
CA ALA A 137 -1.52 3.32 -11.27
C ALA A 137 -1.48 4.48 -10.26
N PRO A 138 -2.60 5.05 -9.76
CA PRO A 138 -2.55 6.08 -8.73
C PRO A 138 -1.92 5.57 -7.44
N ILE A 139 -2.31 4.39 -7.00
CA ILE A 139 -1.89 3.82 -5.71
C ILE A 139 -0.41 3.39 -5.77
N GLN A 140 -0.04 2.59 -6.77
CA GLN A 140 1.35 2.13 -6.93
C GLN A 140 2.28 3.26 -7.36
N GLY A 141 1.80 4.14 -8.24
CA GLY A 141 2.57 5.29 -8.66
C GLY A 141 2.84 6.24 -7.49
N SER A 142 1.87 6.48 -6.62
CA SER A 142 2.07 7.28 -5.41
C SER A 142 3.04 6.60 -4.43
N ALA A 143 2.99 5.27 -4.29
CA ALA A 143 3.98 4.55 -3.50
C ALA A 143 5.40 4.73 -4.05
N ALA A 144 5.55 4.67 -5.38
CA ALA A 144 6.83 4.92 -6.03
C ALA A 144 7.31 6.37 -5.89
N ASP A 145 6.39 7.33 -5.85
CA ASP A 145 6.73 8.73 -5.60
C ASP A 145 7.21 8.92 -4.16
N VAL A 146 6.52 8.33 -3.19
CA VAL A 146 6.89 8.40 -1.76
C VAL A 146 8.26 7.78 -1.50
N ILE A 147 8.55 6.59 -2.03
CA ILE A 147 9.87 5.96 -1.81
C ILE A 147 11.00 6.76 -2.47
N LYS A 148 10.75 7.42 -3.60
CA LYS A 148 11.73 8.33 -4.20
C LYS A 148 12.02 9.54 -3.33
N LEU A 149 10.99 10.17 -2.76
CA LEU A 149 11.16 11.26 -1.82
C LEU A 149 11.90 10.80 -0.56
N ALA A 150 11.55 9.64 -0.03
CA ALA A 150 12.21 9.03 1.11
C ALA A 150 13.70 8.78 0.84
N MET A 151 14.03 8.20 -0.32
CA MET A 151 15.42 7.97 -0.74
C MET A 151 16.23 9.28 -0.80
N LEU A 152 15.67 10.31 -1.42
CA LEU A 152 16.33 11.61 -1.51
C LEU A 152 16.50 12.28 -0.14
N ALA A 153 15.51 12.15 0.74
CA ALA A 153 15.58 12.69 2.10
C ALA A 153 16.65 11.97 2.94
N VAL A 154 16.73 10.65 2.85
CA VAL A 154 17.76 9.85 3.53
C VAL A 154 19.16 10.20 3.00
N ASP A 155 19.33 10.27 1.68
CA ASP A 155 20.62 10.62 1.08
C ASP A 155 21.08 12.03 1.51
N ALA A 156 20.18 13.01 1.47
CA ALA A 156 20.47 14.37 1.92
C ALA A 156 20.81 14.45 3.43
N ALA A 157 20.09 13.67 4.27
CA ALA A 157 20.34 13.62 5.69
C ALA A 157 21.71 12.99 6.00
N LEU A 158 22.06 11.89 5.34
CA LEU A 158 23.39 11.28 5.45
C LEU A 158 24.50 12.21 4.95
N ALA A 159 24.30 12.87 3.81
CA ALA A 159 25.28 13.82 3.26
C ALA A 159 25.53 15.03 4.17
N SER A 160 24.50 15.50 4.90
CA SER A 160 24.62 16.61 5.85
C SER A 160 25.18 16.20 7.21
N SER A 161 25.14 14.92 7.55
CA SER A 161 25.79 14.35 8.73
C SER A 161 27.28 14.15 8.49
N LYS A 162 28.02 13.81 9.54
CA LYS A 162 29.42 13.40 9.43
C LYS A 162 29.57 11.87 9.39
N LEU A 163 28.48 11.16 9.13
CA LEU A 163 28.41 9.71 9.11
C LEU A 163 29.11 9.15 7.86
N ARG A 164 29.68 7.98 7.99
CA ARG A 164 30.34 7.23 6.91
C ARG A 164 29.40 6.28 6.20
N SER A 165 28.25 6.04 6.82
CA SER A 165 27.18 5.18 6.30
C SER A 165 26.57 5.75 5.01
N ARG A 166 26.10 4.88 4.12
CA ARG A 166 25.59 5.29 2.80
C ARG A 166 24.46 4.40 2.29
N VAL A 167 23.60 4.95 1.46
CA VAL A 167 22.61 4.19 0.70
C VAL A 167 23.31 3.45 -0.43
N LEU A 168 23.05 2.15 -0.55
CA LEU A 168 23.59 1.31 -1.62
C LEU A 168 22.55 1.03 -2.72
N LEU A 169 21.35 0.62 -2.33
CA LEU A 169 20.31 0.17 -3.25
C LEU A 169 18.93 0.67 -2.80
N GLN A 170 18.06 0.85 -3.78
CA GLN A 170 16.61 0.95 -3.58
C GLN A 170 15.96 -0.22 -4.30
N VAL A 171 15.22 -1.04 -3.57
CA VAL A 171 14.58 -2.25 -4.07
C VAL A 171 13.12 -2.25 -3.64
N HIS A 172 12.17 -2.15 -4.60
CA HIS A 172 10.75 -1.99 -4.32
C HIS A 172 10.47 -0.80 -3.38
N ASP A 173 10.08 -1.07 -2.13
CA ASP A 173 9.79 -0.10 -1.07
C ASP A 173 10.83 -0.14 0.07
N GLU A 174 12.00 -0.70 -0.19
CA GLU A 174 13.11 -0.81 0.74
C GLU A 174 14.32 0.04 0.30
N LEU A 175 15.04 0.59 1.27
CA LEU A 175 16.37 1.15 1.10
C LEU A 175 17.37 0.25 1.79
N VAL A 176 18.40 -0.17 1.07
CA VAL A 176 19.52 -0.95 1.61
C VAL A 176 20.71 -0.04 1.82
N LEU A 177 21.20 0.01 3.04
CA LEU A 177 22.33 0.84 3.45
C LEU A 177 23.50 -0.02 3.90
N GLU A 178 24.70 0.46 3.65
CA GLU A 178 25.91 0.01 4.32
C GLU A 178 26.15 0.95 5.51
N ILE A 179 26.24 0.40 6.70
CA ILE A 179 26.39 1.17 7.93
C ILE A 179 27.73 0.82 8.62
N ALA A 180 28.37 1.82 9.20
CA ALA A 180 29.49 1.60 10.11
C ALA A 180 28.94 1.14 11.47
N ASP A 181 29.59 0.16 12.11
CA ASP A 181 29.08 -0.50 13.33
C ASP A 181 28.74 0.50 14.43
N GLU A 182 29.60 1.51 14.60
CA GLU A 182 29.43 2.56 15.61
C GLU A 182 28.31 3.58 15.29
N GLU A 183 27.82 3.61 14.06
CA GLU A 183 26.78 4.55 13.59
C GLU A 183 25.38 3.94 13.60
N ARG A 184 25.25 2.67 13.97
CA ARG A 184 24.02 1.87 13.80
C ARG A 184 22.77 2.55 14.34
N ASP A 185 22.81 2.99 15.60
CA ASP A 185 21.61 3.54 16.25
C ASP A 185 21.28 4.93 15.69
N GLU A 186 22.30 5.75 15.41
CA GLU A 186 22.12 7.08 14.82
C GLU A 186 21.57 7.01 13.40
N VAL A 187 22.11 6.10 12.57
CA VAL A 187 21.61 5.88 11.20
C VAL A 187 20.20 5.31 11.22
N ALA A 188 19.88 4.37 12.10
CA ALA A 188 18.54 3.81 12.23
C ALA A 188 17.51 4.91 12.55
N GLN A 189 17.81 5.80 13.50
CA GLN A 189 16.92 6.92 13.84
C GLN A 189 16.79 7.91 12.68
N LEU A 190 17.92 8.31 12.07
CA LEU A 190 17.94 9.23 10.92
C LEU A 190 17.08 8.70 9.75
N VAL A 191 17.23 7.42 9.42
CA VAL A 191 16.47 6.77 8.35
C VAL A 191 14.99 6.69 8.68
N ALA A 192 14.64 6.30 9.94
CA ALA A 192 13.25 6.24 10.38
C ALA A 192 12.57 7.61 10.26
N ASP A 193 13.22 8.67 10.72
CA ASP A 193 12.70 10.03 10.68
C ASP A 193 12.56 10.54 9.23
N ALA A 194 13.61 10.40 8.42
CA ALA A 194 13.61 10.87 7.03
C ALA A 194 12.58 10.14 6.17
N MET A 195 12.47 8.81 6.29
CA MET A 195 11.48 8.03 5.54
C MET A 195 10.06 8.26 6.07
N GLY A 196 9.88 8.36 7.39
CA GLY A 196 8.59 8.61 8.02
C GLY A 196 7.98 9.96 7.64
N ALA A 197 8.83 10.96 7.40
CA ALA A 197 8.43 12.32 6.99
C ALA A 197 8.36 12.52 5.46
N ALA A 198 8.59 11.48 4.65
CA ALA A 198 8.71 11.60 3.20
C ALA A 198 7.42 12.04 2.48
N ALA A 199 6.26 11.86 3.09
CA ALA A 199 4.98 12.33 2.57
C ALA A 199 4.04 12.71 3.70
N ASP A 200 3.27 13.78 3.48
CA ASP A 200 2.20 14.21 4.39
C ASP A 200 0.93 13.42 4.06
N LEU A 201 0.69 12.36 4.82
CA LEU A 201 -0.46 11.48 4.70
C LEU A 201 -1.34 11.56 5.95
N LYS A 202 -2.64 11.33 5.79
CA LYS A 202 -3.59 11.20 6.90
C LYS A 202 -3.30 10.01 7.82
N VAL A 203 -2.39 9.13 7.42
CA VAL A 203 -1.96 7.95 8.19
C VAL A 203 -0.45 7.93 8.31
N PRO A 204 0.11 7.50 9.46
CA PRO A 204 1.55 7.50 9.66
C PRO A 204 2.26 6.53 8.69
N LEU A 205 3.38 6.95 8.13
CA LEU A 205 4.30 6.06 7.42
C LEU A 205 5.11 5.28 8.46
N ALA A 206 4.79 4.01 8.63
CA ALA A 206 5.58 3.14 9.50
C ALA A 206 6.81 2.65 8.73
N VAL A 207 7.98 2.84 9.31
CA VAL A 207 9.26 2.36 8.79
C VAL A 207 9.72 1.20 9.66
N SER A 208 10.00 0.06 9.03
CA SER A 208 10.62 -1.09 9.69
C SER A 208 12.10 -1.12 9.36
N ILE A 209 12.93 -1.36 10.34
CA ILE A 209 14.39 -1.42 10.18
C ILE A 209 14.87 -2.79 10.62
N GLY A 210 15.59 -3.48 9.74
CA GLY A 210 16.33 -4.68 10.03
C GLY A 210 17.82 -4.43 9.89
N VAL A 211 18.62 -5.10 10.70
CA VAL A 211 20.08 -5.01 10.68
C VAL A 211 20.69 -6.40 10.69
N GLY A 212 21.68 -6.62 9.85
CA GLY A 212 22.38 -7.90 9.74
C GLY A 212 23.69 -7.74 8.96
N ASP A 213 24.48 -8.79 8.91
CA ASP A 213 25.78 -8.81 8.21
C ASP A 213 25.61 -8.75 6.67
N ASN A 214 24.42 -8.95 6.19
CA ASN A 214 24.05 -8.87 4.78
C ASN A 214 22.54 -8.62 4.64
N TRP A 215 22.10 -8.26 3.43
CA TRP A 215 20.68 -7.94 3.17
C TRP A 215 19.73 -9.08 3.56
N HIS A 216 20.11 -10.33 3.30
CA HIS A 216 19.26 -11.48 3.63
C HIS A 216 19.03 -11.62 5.14
N SER A 217 20.09 -11.43 5.95
CA SER A 217 19.97 -11.50 7.41
C SER A 217 19.31 -10.26 8.03
N ALA A 218 19.27 -9.13 7.31
CA ALA A 218 18.57 -7.91 7.71
C ALA A 218 17.09 -7.92 7.30
N ALA A 219 16.71 -8.76 6.33
CA ALA A 219 15.32 -8.86 5.88
C ALA A 219 14.42 -9.48 6.97
N HIS A 220 13.18 -9.02 7.04
CA HIS A 220 12.16 -9.42 8.03
C HIS A 220 11.32 -10.59 7.53
#